data_155ff6d421993ae559da6c28eb19c5b4
#
_entry.id   155ff6d421993ae559da6c28eb19c5b4
#
_cell.length_a   1.000
_cell.length_b   1.000
_cell.length_c   1.000
_cell.angle_alpha   90.00
_cell.angle_beta   90.00
_cell.angle_gamma   90.00
#
_symmetry.space_group_name_H-M   'P 1'
#
loop_
_entity.id
_entity.type
_entity.pdbx_description
1 polymer ?
#
loop_
_entity_poly.entity_id
_entity_poly.type
_entity_poly.pdbx_seq_one_letter_code
_entity_poly.pdbx_strand_id
1 'polypeptide(L)'
;FAMSFAGDRQQRMGRTLPHLTDDPYFLVLEWQSIEERLVPECIAPLVRQGVADGSIHTGDPDALAGALFFLADLWLPPQSRPTTRTQQRARNRVFQQMTRALGLDLLTEEQALQLEELCPEK
;
A
#
# COMPACT_ATOMS: atom_id res chain seq x y z
N PHE A 1 -3.22 11.06 1.92
CA PHE A 1 -3.00 10.38 3.20
C PHE A 1 -2.32 9.02 3.03
N ALA A 2 -3.01 8.03 2.41
CA ALA A 2 -2.44 6.69 2.30
C ALA A 2 -1.17 6.64 1.44
N MET A 3 -1.09 7.45 0.41
CA MET A 3 0.10 7.48 -0.43
C MET A 3 1.29 8.15 0.26
N SER A 4 1.04 9.19 1.07
CA SER A 4 2.08 9.77 1.91
C SER A 4 2.68 8.73 2.83
N PHE A 5 1.82 7.94 3.42
CA PHE A 5 2.22 6.89 4.34
C PHE A 5 3.06 5.81 3.62
N ALA A 6 2.61 5.38 2.46
CA ALA A 6 3.34 4.40 1.65
C ALA A 6 4.68 4.96 1.16
N GLY A 7 4.72 6.25 0.80
CA GLY A 7 5.95 6.91 0.39
C GLY A 7 7.00 6.94 1.49
N ASP A 8 6.59 7.27 2.72
CA ASP A 8 7.49 7.24 3.87
C ASP A 8 8.02 5.83 4.12
N ARG A 9 7.14 4.85 3.99
CA ARG A 9 7.52 3.45 4.15
C ARG A 9 8.57 3.03 3.13
N GLN A 10 8.37 3.40 1.88
CA GLN A 10 9.31 3.11 0.81
C GLN A 10 10.67 3.76 1.06
N GLN A 11 10.67 5.01 1.49
CA GLN A 11 11.90 5.72 1.80
C GLN A 11 12.66 5.06 2.93
N ARG A 12 11.97 4.64 3.96
CA ARG A 12 12.60 3.95 5.09
C ARG A 12 13.21 2.63 4.67
N MET A 13 12.50 1.83 3.88
CA MET A 13 13.01 0.56 3.38
C MET A 13 14.21 0.76 2.47
N GLY A 14 14.15 1.74 1.58
CA GLY A 14 15.24 2.04 0.67
C GLY A 14 16.50 2.51 1.37
N ARG A 15 16.34 3.21 2.51
CA ARG A 15 17.48 3.71 3.28
C ARG A 15 18.06 2.70 4.25
N THR A 16 17.18 1.83 4.81
CA THR A 16 17.64 0.96 5.87
C THR A 16 18.55 -0.13 5.33
N LEU A 17 18.03 -1.08 4.62
CA LEU A 17 18.86 -2.19 4.14
C LEU A 17 18.07 -2.91 3.04
N PRO A 18 18.39 -2.68 1.77
CA PRO A 18 17.69 -3.35 0.69
C PRO A 18 17.64 -4.87 0.83
N HIS A 19 18.68 -5.45 1.42
CA HIS A 19 18.76 -6.90 1.58
C HIS A 19 17.84 -7.45 2.68
N LEU A 20 17.25 -6.61 3.53
CA LEU A 20 16.27 -7.08 4.52
C LEU A 20 15.02 -7.62 3.86
N THR A 21 14.68 -7.15 2.66
CA THR A 21 13.53 -7.67 1.93
C THR A 21 13.76 -9.10 1.44
N ASP A 22 15.01 -9.56 1.42
CA ASP A 22 15.35 -10.92 1.05
C ASP A 22 15.26 -11.89 2.22
N ASP A 23 15.04 -11.40 3.44
CA ASP A 23 14.92 -12.23 4.63
C ASP A 23 13.44 -12.49 4.94
N PRO A 24 12.94 -13.71 4.68
CA PRO A 24 11.53 -14.02 4.94
C PRO A 24 11.14 -13.83 6.41
N TYR A 25 12.06 -14.10 7.33
CA TYR A 25 11.78 -13.93 8.76
C TYR A 25 11.55 -12.46 9.10
N PHE A 26 12.40 -11.58 8.56
CA PHE A 26 12.23 -10.15 8.73
C PHE A 26 10.88 -9.68 8.20
N LEU A 27 10.49 -10.15 7.02
CA LEU A 27 9.21 -9.78 6.42
C LEU A 27 8.03 -10.23 7.27
N VAL A 28 8.11 -11.42 7.86
CA VAL A 28 7.05 -11.92 8.75
C VAL A 28 6.95 -11.05 10.00
N LEU A 29 8.07 -10.70 10.63
CA LEU A 29 8.07 -9.83 11.80
C LEU A 29 7.53 -8.45 11.47
N GLU A 30 7.92 -7.91 10.32
CA GLU A 30 7.43 -6.63 9.84
C GLU A 30 5.92 -6.66 9.64
N TRP A 31 5.42 -7.70 9.00
CA TRP A 31 3.99 -7.89 8.77
C TRP A 31 3.23 -8.01 10.09
N GLN A 32 3.74 -8.77 11.05
CA GLN A 32 3.10 -8.90 12.36
C GLN A 32 3.02 -7.57 13.08
N SER A 33 4.09 -6.78 13.05
CA SER A 33 4.11 -5.47 13.67
C SER A 33 3.06 -4.54 13.04
N ILE A 34 2.92 -4.58 11.73
CA ILE A 34 1.92 -3.79 11.01
C ILE A 34 0.51 -4.22 11.43
N GLU A 35 0.23 -5.52 11.43
CA GLU A 35 -1.09 -6.04 11.76
C GLU A 35 -1.48 -5.79 13.21
N GLU A 36 -0.53 -5.90 14.13
CA GLU A 36 -0.83 -5.83 15.56
C GLU A 36 -0.84 -4.40 16.09
N ARG A 37 -0.14 -3.48 15.45
CA ARG A 37 0.03 -2.11 15.95
C ARG A 37 -0.43 -1.05 14.96
N LEU A 38 0.21 -1.01 13.80
CA LEU A 38 0.02 0.10 12.88
C LEU A 38 -1.40 0.13 12.34
N VAL A 39 -1.90 -1.01 11.91
CA VAL A 39 -3.26 -1.08 11.34
C VAL A 39 -4.31 -0.76 12.40
N PRO A 40 -4.33 -1.43 13.58
CA PRO A 40 -5.36 -1.13 14.58
C PRO A 40 -5.28 0.28 15.13
N GLU A 41 -4.08 0.82 15.32
CA GLU A 41 -3.88 2.11 16.00
C GLU A 41 -3.99 3.31 15.06
N CYS A 42 -3.58 3.16 13.80
CA CYS A 42 -3.46 4.30 12.88
C CYS A 42 -4.38 4.21 11.67
N ILE A 43 -4.51 3.04 11.06
CA ILE A 43 -5.22 2.89 9.78
C ILE A 43 -6.70 2.60 9.99
N ALA A 44 -7.02 1.65 10.85
CA ALA A 44 -8.41 1.25 11.08
C ALA A 44 -9.29 2.40 11.58
N PRO A 45 -8.83 3.28 12.50
CA PRO A 45 -9.65 4.42 12.92
C PRO A 45 -10.04 5.35 11.76
N LEU A 46 -9.12 5.56 10.81
CA LEU A 46 -9.39 6.40 9.65
C LEU A 46 -10.40 5.76 8.71
N VAL A 47 -10.29 4.45 8.51
CA VAL A 47 -11.26 3.71 7.70
C VAL A 47 -12.63 3.74 8.35
N ARG A 48 -12.71 3.53 9.67
CA ARG A 48 -13.98 3.59 10.40
C ARG A 48 -14.63 4.97 10.28
N GLN A 49 -13.84 6.03 10.34
CA GLN A 49 -14.33 7.38 10.16
C GLN A 49 -14.92 7.58 8.76
N GLY A 50 -14.24 7.06 7.73
CA GLY A 50 -14.74 7.13 6.36
C GLY A 50 -16.01 6.33 6.17
N VAL A 51 -16.16 5.19 6.84
CA VAL A 51 -17.40 4.41 6.82
C VAL A 51 -18.52 5.20 7.50
N ALA A 52 -18.22 5.81 8.65
CA ALA A 52 -19.20 6.56 9.40
C ALA A 52 -19.71 7.79 8.64
N ASP A 53 -18.84 8.46 7.88
CA ASP A 53 -19.26 9.64 7.12
C ASP A 53 -19.81 9.29 5.72
N GLY A 54 -19.81 8.03 5.36
CA GLY A 54 -20.38 7.55 4.10
C GLY A 54 -19.45 7.57 2.91
N SER A 55 -18.18 7.97 3.08
CA SER A 55 -17.22 8.05 1.97
C SER A 55 -16.62 6.70 1.63
N ILE A 56 -16.55 5.76 2.57
CA ILE A 56 -15.99 4.44 2.37
C ILE A 56 -17.10 3.40 2.47
N HIS A 57 -17.15 2.49 1.49
CA HIS A 57 -18.22 1.49 1.38
C HIS A 57 -17.69 0.11 1.76
N THR A 58 -17.83 -0.26 3.02
CA THR A 58 -17.50 -1.61 3.49
C THR A 58 -18.28 -1.94 4.75
N GLY A 59 -18.59 -3.21 4.94
CA GLY A 59 -19.15 -3.73 6.19
C GLY A 59 -18.08 -4.16 7.20
N ASP A 60 -16.80 -4.18 6.79
CA ASP A 60 -15.70 -4.71 7.60
C ASP A 60 -14.51 -3.74 7.59
N PRO A 61 -14.64 -2.59 8.26
CA PRO A 61 -13.62 -1.54 8.18
C PRO A 61 -12.24 -1.97 8.69
N ASP A 62 -12.17 -2.77 9.74
CA ASP A 62 -10.89 -3.18 10.30
C ASP A 62 -10.16 -4.15 9.36
N ALA A 63 -10.87 -5.10 8.78
CA ALA A 63 -10.32 -6.01 7.80
C ALA A 63 -9.87 -5.27 6.53
N LEU A 64 -10.67 -4.30 6.09
CA LEU A 64 -10.32 -3.48 4.94
C LEU A 64 -9.04 -2.68 5.21
N ALA A 65 -8.88 -2.13 6.40
CA ALA A 65 -7.70 -1.38 6.77
C ALA A 65 -6.43 -2.23 6.61
N GLY A 66 -6.46 -3.47 7.10
CA GLY A 66 -5.34 -4.39 6.96
C GLY A 66 -5.04 -4.73 5.51
N ALA A 67 -6.07 -5.03 4.74
CA ALA A 67 -5.91 -5.37 3.32
C ALA A 67 -5.34 -4.19 2.52
N LEU A 68 -5.86 -2.99 2.75
CA LEU A 68 -5.36 -1.80 2.07
C LEU A 68 -3.90 -1.52 2.37
N PHE A 69 -3.53 -1.65 3.63
CA PHE A 69 -2.15 -1.41 4.01
C PHE A 69 -1.22 -2.44 3.38
N PHE A 70 -1.59 -3.72 3.41
CA PHE A 70 -0.81 -4.77 2.77
C PHE A 70 -0.62 -4.50 1.27
N LEU A 71 -1.70 -4.17 0.58
CA LEU A 71 -1.65 -3.92 -0.86
C LEU A 71 -0.80 -2.69 -1.18
N ALA A 72 -0.95 -1.61 -0.41
CA ALA A 72 -0.23 -0.37 -0.66
C ALA A 72 1.26 -0.47 -0.29
N ASP A 73 1.58 -1.22 0.75
CA ASP A 73 2.94 -1.29 1.29
C ASP A 73 3.78 -2.37 0.63
N LEU A 74 3.20 -3.52 0.31
CA LEU A 74 3.96 -4.67 -0.15
C LEU A 74 3.67 -5.06 -1.60
N TRP A 75 2.40 -5.06 -1.98
CA TRP A 75 2.02 -5.52 -3.32
C TRP A 75 2.21 -4.47 -4.41
N LEU A 76 1.80 -3.23 -4.13
CA LEU A 76 1.79 -2.15 -5.12
C LEU A 76 3.20 -1.66 -5.49
N PRO A 77 4.10 -1.39 -4.52
CA PRO A 77 5.40 -0.80 -4.85
C PRO A 77 6.32 -1.79 -5.55
N PRO A 78 7.17 -1.31 -6.48
CA PRO A 78 8.05 -2.20 -7.23
C PRO A 78 9.27 -2.71 -6.46
N GLN A 79 9.55 -2.15 -5.27
CA GLN A 79 10.78 -2.49 -4.53
C GLN A 79 10.81 -3.91 -3.98
N SER A 80 9.66 -4.53 -3.76
CA SER A 80 9.63 -5.85 -3.14
C SER A 80 10.06 -6.97 -4.09
N ARG A 81 10.11 -6.69 -5.40
CA ARG A 81 10.57 -7.64 -6.41
C ARG A 81 10.82 -6.92 -7.73
N PRO A 82 11.61 -7.52 -8.63
CA PRO A 82 11.79 -6.94 -9.96
C PRO A 82 10.45 -6.78 -10.68
N THR A 83 10.19 -5.59 -11.19
CA THR A 83 8.91 -5.26 -11.80
C THR A 83 9.18 -4.40 -13.03
N THR A 84 8.58 -4.75 -14.17
CA THR A 84 8.67 -3.93 -15.36
C THR A 84 7.67 -2.77 -15.28
N ARG A 85 7.88 -1.76 -16.11
CA ARG A 85 6.97 -0.62 -16.18
C ARG A 85 5.55 -1.05 -16.58
N THR A 86 5.45 -1.98 -17.52
CA THR A 86 4.15 -2.53 -17.93
C THR A 86 3.45 -3.24 -16.79
N GLN A 87 4.19 -4.03 -16.02
CA GLN A 87 3.63 -4.73 -14.85
C GLN A 87 3.19 -3.74 -13.78
N GLN A 88 3.97 -2.70 -13.53
CA GLN A 88 3.61 -1.70 -12.54
C GLN A 88 2.35 -0.94 -12.96
N ARG A 89 2.25 -0.60 -14.24
CA ARG A 89 1.05 0.06 -14.77
C ARG A 89 -0.20 -0.78 -14.53
N ALA A 90 -0.10 -2.08 -14.78
CA ALA A 90 -1.22 -2.99 -14.53
C ALA A 90 -1.61 -3.04 -13.05
N ARG A 91 -0.62 -3.11 -12.15
CA ARG A 91 -0.88 -3.10 -10.70
C ARG A 91 -1.52 -1.80 -10.26
N ASN A 92 -1.01 -0.66 -10.75
CA ASN A 92 -1.58 0.64 -10.43
C ASN A 92 -3.04 0.69 -10.83
N ARG A 93 -3.36 0.20 -12.01
CA ARG A 93 -4.73 0.22 -12.54
C ARG A 93 -5.66 -0.65 -11.69
N VAL A 94 -5.22 -1.85 -11.35
CA VAL A 94 -6.02 -2.75 -10.50
C VAL A 94 -6.22 -2.15 -9.12
N PHE A 95 -5.18 -1.60 -8.53
CA PHE A 95 -5.27 -0.95 -7.22
C PHE A 95 -6.28 0.20 -7.26
N GLN A 96 -6.22 1.04 -8.30
CA GLN A 96 -7.15 2.15 -8.46
C GLN A 96 -8.59 1.64 -8.62
N GLN A 97 -8.79 0.61 -9.42
CA GLN A 97 -10.12 0.03 -9.63
C GLN A 97 -10.72 -0.50 -8.33
N MET A 98 -9.92 -1.22 -7.55
CA MET A 98 -10.37 -1.81 -6.29
C MET A 98 -10.69 -0.74 -5.26
N THR A 99 -9.79 0.22 -5.09
CA THR A 99 -9.98 1.25 -4.05
C THR A 99 -11.09 2.22 -4.41
N ARG A 100 -11.22 2.59 -5.68
CA ARG A 100 -12.29 3.50 -6.12
C ARG A 100 -13.67 2.86 -5.98
N ALA A 101 -13.77 1.55 -6.17
CA ALA A 101 -15.03 0.83 -5.94
C ALA A 101 -15.49 0.93 -4.47
N LEU A 102 -14.55 1.11 -3.55
CA LEU A 102 -14.83 1.26 -2.13
C LEU A 102 -14.99 2.73 -1.71
N GLY A 103 -14.91 3.65 -2.65
CA GLY A 103 -15.01 5.08 -2.36
C GLY A 103 -13.69 5.74 -2.03
N LEU A 104 -12.57 5.07 -2.32
CA LEU A 104 -11.24 5.57 -1.98
C LEU A 104 -10.47 5.99 -3.23
N ASP A 105 -9.85 7.16 -3.18
CA ASP A 105 -8.96 7.63 -4.24
C ASP A 105 -7.55 7.74 -3.65
N LEU A 106 -6.90 6.60 -3.49
CA LEU A 106 -5.63 6.51 -2.81
C LEU A 106 -4.42 6.66 -3.71
N LEU A 107 -4.59 6.45 -5.02
CA LEU A 107 -3.48 6.51 -5.97
C LEU A 107 -3.90 7.42 -7.13
N THR A 108 -3.34 8.62 -7.14
CA THR A 108 -3.58 9.58 -8.23
C THR A 108 -2.82 9.16 -9.47
N GLU A 109 -3.20 9.71 -10.63
CA GLU A 109 -2.49 9.43 -11.89
C GLU A 109 -1.02 9.86 -11.81
N GLU A 110 -0.74 10.99 -11.16
CA GLU A 110 0.63 11.45 -10.98
C GLU A 110 1.45 10.48 -10.13
N GLN A 111 0.87 10.00 -9.02
CA GLN A 111 1.53 9.03 -8.16
C GLN A 111 1.74 7.70 -8.86
N ALA A 112 0.75 7.26 -9.64
CA ALA A 112 0.86 6.05 -10.43
C ALA A 112 2.03 6.15 -11.42
N LEU A 113 2.15 7.30 -12.09
CA LEU A 113 3.25 7.54 -13.02
C LEU A 113 4.60 7.53 -12.32
N GLN A 114 4.69 8.11 -11.12
CA GLN A 114 5.91 8.08 -10.31
C GLN A 114 6.34 6.66 -9.99
N LEU A 115 5.40 5.79 -9.67
CA LEU A 115 5.71 4.38 -9.41
C LEU A 115 6.22 3.68 -10.68
N GLU A 116 5.62 3.99 -11.83
CA GLU A 116 6.10 3.45 -13.11
C GLU A 116 7.53 3.89 -13.42
N GLU A 117 7.87 5.12 -13.07
CA GLU A 117 9.21 5.68 -13.34
C GLU A 117 10.29 5.01 -12.49
N LEU A 118 9.92 4.36 -11.39
CA LEU A 118 10.86 3.58 -10.59
C LEU A 118 11.23 2.25 -11.25
N CYS A 119 10.56 1.87 -12.31
CA CYS A 119 10.73 0.59 -12.98
C CYS A 119 11.51 0.76 -14.28
N PRO A 120 12.22 -0.29 -14.75
CA PRO A 120 12.84 -0.26 -16.07
C PRO A 120 11.77 -0.14 -17.16
N GLU A 121 12.19 0.33 -18.32
CA GLU A 121 11.27 0.70 -19.41
C GLU A 121 10.44 -0.44 -20.00
N LYS A 122 10.72 -1.65 -19.65
CA LYS A 122 9.91 -2.76 -20.18
C LYS A 122 9.03 -3.41 -19.13
#